data_8290c0873d548e599297aa645efc1c5d
#
_entry.id   8290c0873d548e599297aa645efc1c5d
#
_cell.length_a   1.000
_cell.length_b   1.000
_cell.length_c   1.000
_cell.angle_alpha   90.00
_cell.angle_beta   90.00
_cell.angle_gamma   90.00
#
_symmetry.space_group_name_H-M   'P 1'
#
loop_
_entity.id
_entity.type
_entity.pdbx_description
1 polymer ?
#
loop_
_entity_poly.entity_id
_entity_poly.type
_entity_poly.pdbx_seq_one_letter_code
_entity_poly.pdbx_strand_id
1 'polypeptide(L)'
;KKFLSIPILNPRYLLYNVRKPFIFFGGTMKNFRNYLQLHLNILLFSLTSVFSKLASIQYNRNGLHAPLLYVFLLLMIANCGIYAIAWQQVIKKFSLSTAYANKSIYLLWSQIWAVIIFHEQLSPQNILGILIVLFGVWTVQRYE
;
A
#
# COMPACT_ATOMS: atom_id res chain seq x y z
N LYS A 1 -0.92 22.08 42.47
CA LYS A 1 -1.98 22.02 41.44
C LYS A 1 -1.37 22.49 40.12
N LYS A 2 -0.69 21.58 39.44
CA LYS A 2 -0.28 21.73 38.03
C LYS A 2 -1.31 20.94 37.23
N PHE A 3 -2.37 21.57 36.80
CA PHE A 3 -3.32 21.02 35.84
C PHE A 3 -2.74 21.20 34.43
N LEU A 4 -2.50 20.10 33.80
CA LEU A 4 -2.37 19.79 32.38
C LEU A 4 -2.64 20.98 31.42
N SER A 5 -1.59 21.60 30.93
CA SER A 5 -1.63 22.32 29.67
C SER A 5 -1.58 21.30 28.54
N ILE A 6 -2.75 20.87 28.08
CA ILE A 6 -2.88 20.02 26.90
C ILE A 6 -2.42 20.85 25.70
N PRO A 7 -1.37 20.44 24.97
CA PRO A 7 -0.82 21.24 23.85
C PRO A 7 -1.75 21.30 22.63
N ILE A 8 -2.94 20.72 22.72
CA ILE A 8 -3.92 20.60 21.62
C ILE A 8 -4.61 21.94 21.30
N LEU A 9 -4.55 22.94 22.19
CA LEU A 9 -5.23 24.23 22.01
C LEU A 9 -4.35 25.39 21.52
N ASN A 10 -3.13 25.11 21.06
CA ASN A 10 -2.29 26.17 20.50
C ASN A 10 -2.59 26.32 18.99
N PRO A 11 -3.16 27.48 18.56
CA PRO A 11 -3.50 27.72 17.15
C PRO A 11 -2.30 27.57 16.19
N ARG A 12 -1.07 27.75 16.70
CA ARG A 12 0.15 27.54 15.90
C ARG A 12 0.42 26.08 15.59
N TYR A 13 0.02 25.13 16.45
CA TYR A 13 0.11 23.70 16.17
C TYR A 13 -0.93 23.27 15.14
N LEU A 14 -2.14 23.83 15.19
CA LEU A 14 -3.19 23.60 14.19
C LEU A 14 -2.77 24.13 12.81
N LEU A 15 -2.18 25.33 12.75
CA LEU A 15 -1.71 25.94 11.49
C LEU A 15 -0.46 25.25 10.92
N TYR A 16 0.39 24.67 11.77
CA TYR A 16 1.57 23.93 11.34
C TYR A 16 1.19 22.60 10.67
N ASN A 17 0.16 21.92 11.17
CA ASN A 17 -0.32 20.66 10.60
C ASN A 17 -1.20 20.84 9.35
N VAL A 18 -1.90 21.98 9.20
CA VAL A 18 -2.71 22.25 8.01
C VAL A 18 -1.87 22.60 6.77
N ARG A 19 -0.59 22.92 6.94
CA ARG A 19 0.32 23.37 5.86
C ARG A 19 1.27 22.30 5.32
N LYS A 20 1.03 21.02 5.58
CA LYS A 20 1.80 20.00 4.85
C LYS A 20 1.23 19.88 3.43
N PRO A 21 2.00 20.26 2.38
CA PRO A 21 1.51 20.16 1.03
C PRO A 21 1.20 18.70 0.71
N PHE A 22 0.09 18.47 0.03
CA PHE A 22 -0.24 17.23 -0.66
C PHE A 22 0.97 16.78 -1.49
N ILE A 23 1.75 15.86 -0.96
CA ILE A 23 2.93 15.34 -1.64
C ILE A 23 2.61 13.95 -2.16
N PHE A 24 1.88 13.94 -3.25
CA PHE A 24 1.92 12.78 -4.14
C PHE A 24 3.32 12.69 -4.79
N PHE A 25 4.02 13.84 -4.96
CA PHE A 25 5.31 13.95 -5.66
C PHE A 25 6.15 15.20 -5.29
N GLY A 26 6.27 15.64 -4.06
CA GLY A 26 7.03 16.86 -3.84
C GLY A 26 7.50 17.11 -2.42
N GLY A 27 8.46 16.35 -1.94
CA GLY A 27 9.21 16.67 -0.73
C GLY A 27 10.70 16.82 -1.05
N THR A 28 11.46 17.48 -0.18
CA THR A 28 12.94 17.51 -0.23
C THR A 28 13.49 16.13 -0.57
N MET A 29 14.64 16.02 -1.24
CA MET A 29 15.21 14.75 -1.74
C MET A 29 15.22 13.61 -0.72
N LYS A 30 15.31 13.91 0.57
CA LYS A 30 15.20 12.93 1.67
C LYS A 30 13.79 12.36 1.80
N ASN A 31 12.75 13.19 1.61
CA ASN A 31 11.37 12.75 1.65
C ASN A 31 11.00 11.94 0.42
N PHE A 32 11.49 12.33 -0.77
CA PHE A 32 11.28 11.58 -2.02
C PHE A 32 11.78 10.13 -1.91
N ARG A 33 12.98 9.91 -1.38
CA ARG A 33 13.55 8.57 -1.19
C ARG A 33 12.70 7.73 -0.23
N ASN A 34 12.14 8.32 0.83
CA ASN A 34 11.27 7.61 1.75
C ASN A 34 9.94 7.23 1.10
N TYR A 35 9.32 8.14 0.33
CA TYR A 35 8.09 7.83 -0.42
C TYR A 35 8.33 6.80 -1.51
N LEU A 36 9.45 6.87 -2.22
CA LEU A 36 9.83 5.86 -3.21
C LEU A 36 9.98 4.49 -2.55
N GLN A 37 10.61 4.41 -1.37
CA GLN A 37 10.73 3.18 -0.59
C GLN A 37 9.36 2.64 -0.16
N LEU A 38 8.43 3.52 0.25
CA LEU A 38 7.06 3.17 0.58
C LEU A 38 6.34 2.55 -0.64
N HIS A 39 6.40 3.22 -1.80
CA HIS A 39 5.75 2.74 -3.02
C HIS A 39 6.37 1.44 -3.55
N LEU A 40 7.70 1.29 -3.51
CA LEU A 40 8.35 0.03 -3.88
C LEU A 40 7.94 -1.13 -2.96
N ASN A 41 7.75 -0.85 -1.68
CA ASN A 41 7.28 -1.85 -0.73
C ASN A 41 5.81 -2.24 -0.99
N ILE A 42 4.96 -1.28 -1.34
CA ILE A 42 3.57 -1.52 -1.73
C ILE A 42 3.51 -2.34 -3.04
N LEU A 43 4.36 -2.01 -4.01
CA LEU A 43 4.50 -2.76 -5.26
C LEU A 43 4.95 -4.20 -4.98
N LEU A 44 5.94 -4.40 -4.11
CA LEU A 44 6.39 -5.73 -3.70
C LEU A 44 5.22 -6.53 -3.07
N PHE A 45 4.44 -5.89 -2.20
CA PHE A 45 3.26 -6.53 -1.61
C PHE A 45 2.22 -6.91 -2.66
N SER A 46 2.03 -6.11 -3.70
CA SER A 46 1.07 -6.39 -4.76
C SER A 46 1.40 -7.65 -5.58
N LEU A 47 2.68 -8.05 -5.63
CA LEU A 47 3.09 -9.31 -6.29
C LEU A 47 2.52 -10.55 -5.58
N THR A 48 2.17 -10.42 -4.30
CA THR A 48 1.48 -11.51 -3.58
C THR A 48 0.17 -11.90 -4.27
N SER A 49 -0.58 -10.94 -4.79
CA SER A 49 -1.82 -11.21 -5.52
C SER A 49 -1.56 -11.93 -6.85
N VAL A 50 -0.45 -11.62 -7.52
CA VAL A 50 -0.04 -12.31 -8.76
C VAL A 50 0.29 -13.77 -8.47
N PHE A 51 1.13 -14.04 -7.47
CA PHE A 51 1.50 -15.42 -7.10
C PHE A 51 0.29 -16.22 -6.61
N SER A 52 -0.58 -15.61 -5.80
CA SER A 52 -1.82 -16.23 -5.35
C SER A 52 -2.72 -16.64 -6.53
N LYS A 53 -2.88 -15.74 -7.52
CA LYS A 53 -3.69 -16.02 -8.70
C LYS A 53 -3.08 -17.09 -9.60
N LEU A 54 -1.75 -17.08 -9.81
CA LEU A 54 -1.04 -18.13 -10.55
C LEU A 54 -1.19 -19.49 -9.85
N ALA A 55 -1.10 -19.53 -8.51
CA ALA A 55 -1.34 -20.75 -7.74
C ALA A 55 -2.79 -21.25 -7.93
N SER A 56 -3.77 -20.35 -7.88
CA SER A 56 -5.18 -20.70 -8.10
C SER A 56 -5.44 -21.25 -9.50
N ILE A 57 -4.81 -20.68 -10.54
CA ILE A 57 -4.90 -21.19 -11.93
C ILE A 57 -4.33 -22.60 -12.02
N GLN A 58 -3.19 -22.87 -11.38
CA GLN A 58 -2.57 -24.21 -11.40
C GLN A 58 -3.42 -25.23 -10.65
N TYR A 59 -3.97 -24.82 -9.50
CA TYR A 59 -4.91 -25.67 -8.75
C TYR A 59 -6.15 -26.04 -9.56
N ASN A 60 -6.75 -25.08 -10.24
CA ASN A 60 -7.94 -25.33 -11.07
C ASN A 60 -7.68 -26.20 -12.29
N ARG A 61 -6.43 -26.20 -12.83
CA ARG A 61 -6.07 -27.02 -13.99
C ARG A 61 -5.68 -28.45 -13.62
N ASN A 62 -4.89 -28.63 -12.58
CA ASN A 62 -4.20 -29.88 -12.28
C ASN A 62 -4.43 -30.38 -10.83
N GLY A 63 -5.28 -29.70 -10.06
CA GLY A 63 -5.52 -30.02 -8.65
C GLY A 63 -4.27 -29.89 -7.77
N LEU A 64 -4.23 -30.66 -6.69
CA LEU A 64 -3.11 -30.67 -5.73
C LEU A 64 -1.84 -31.34 -6.25
N HIS A 65 -1.89 -32.05 -7.39
CA HIS A 65 -0.73 -32.77 -7.93
C HIS A 65 0.17 -31.88 -8.81
N ALA A 66 -0.19 -30.61 -9.02
CA ALA A 66 0.60 -29.67 -9.79
C ALA A 66 1.86 -29.22 -9.04
N PRO A 67 3.08 -29.55 -9.45
CA PRO A 67 4.30 -29.09 -8.78
C PRO A 67 4.44 -27.56 -8.83
N LEU A 68 3.99 -26.93 -9.93
CA LEU A 68 3.99 -25.47 -10.07
C LEU A 68 3.10 -24.78 -9.02
N LEU A 69 2.05 -25.40 -8.53
CA LEU A 69 1.22 -24.89 -7.43
C LEU A 69 2.10 -24.58 -6.20
N TYR A 70 2.90 -25.55 -5.80
CA TYR A 70 3.77 -25.42 -4.62
C TYR A 70 4.86 -24.37 -4.82
N VAL A 71 5.40 -24.25 -6.05
CA VAL A 71 6.35 -23.20 -6.38
C VAL A 71 5.74 -21.81 -6.20
N PHE A 72 4.53 -21.57 -6.72
CA PHE A 72 3.86 -20.27 -6.55
C PHE A 72 3.48 -19.98 -5.11
N LEU A 73 3.06 -20.99 -4.33
CA LEU A 73 2.80 -20.83 -2.91
C LEU A 73 4.09 -20.47 -2.14
N LEU A 74 5.21 -21.11 -2.46
CA LEU A 74 6.49 -20.82 -1.84
C LEU A 74 6.97 -19.42 -2.20
N LEU A 75 6.84 -19.00 -3.46
CA LEU A 75 7.16 -17.64 -3.91
C LEU A 75 6.27 -16.60 -3.19
N MET A 76 4.99 -16.90 -2.99
CA MET A 76 4.07 -16.03 -2.24
C MET A 76 4.53 -15.86 -0.79
N ILE A 77 4.89 -16.95 -0.11
CA ILE A 77 5.37 -16.91 1.28
C ILE A 77 6.71 -16.16 1.36
N ALA A 78 7.65 -16.43 0.46
CA ALA A 78 8.93 -15.73 0.41
C ALA A 78 8.74 -14.22 0.18
N ASN A 79 7.86 -13.83 -0.75
CA ASN A 79 7.51 -12.44 -1.01
C ASN A 79 6.90 -11.75 0.22
N CYS A 80 6.00 -12.43 0.93
CA CYS A 80 5.44 -11.93 2.20
C CYS A 80 6.51 -11.73 3.26
N GLY A 81 7.49 -12.64 3.37
CA GLY A 81 8.61 -12.51 4.30
C GLY A 81 9.49 -11.29 3.98
N ILE A 82 9.88 -11.11 2.73
CA ILE A 82 10.66 -9.96 2.28
C ILE A 82 9.87 -8.66 2.52
N TYR A 83 8.59 -8.65 2.17
CA TYR A 83 7.70 -7.53 2.43
C TYR A 83 7.63 -7.17 3.92
N ALA A 84 7.49 -8.16 4.80
CA ALA A 84 7.37 -7.92 6.24
C ALA A 84 8.61 -7.21 6.81
N ILE A 85 9.82 -7.63 6.40
CA ILE A 85 11.07 -6.98 6.80
C ILE A 85 11.15 -5.55 6.26
N ALA A 86 10.83 -5.35 4.99
CA ALA A 86 10.86 -4.04 4.36
C ALA A 86 9.80 -3.10 4.96
N TRP A 87 8.61 -3.61 5.30
CA TRP A 87 7.54 -2.85 5.93
C TRP A 87 7.92 -2.31 7.31
N GLN A 88 8.65 -3.09 8.12
CA GLN A 88 9.15 -2.63 9.41
C GLN A 88 10.05 -1.38 9.28
N GLN A 89 10.79 -1.25 8.18
CA GLN A 89 11.61 -0.07 7.94
C GLN A 89 10.78 1.14 7.51
N VAL A 90 9.66 0.91 6.82
CA VAL A 90 8.73 1.96 6.40
C VAL A 90 8.01 2.58 7.58
N ILE A 91 7.43 1.77 8.48
CA ILE A 91 6.68 2.27 9.65
C ILE A 91 7.54 3.04 10.66
N LYS A 92 8.89 2.89 10.61
CA LYS A 92 9.81 3.71 11.41
C LYS A 92 9.98 5.14 10.88
N LYS A 93 9.58 5.39 9.62
CA LYS A 93 9.80 6.67 8.91
C LYS A 93 8.53 7.48 8.72
N PHE A 94 7.38 6.86 8.81
CA PHE A 94 6.07 7.48 8.59
C PHE A 94 5.18 7.30 9.82
N SER A 95 4.20 8.20 10.00
CA SER A 95 3.12 7.94 10.93
C SER A 95 2.37 6.66 10.51
N LEU A 96 1.87 5.95 11.49
CA LEU A 96 1.20 4.66 11.25
C LEU A 96 -0.02 4.84 10.31
N SER A 97 -0.78 5.89 10.53
CA SER A 97 -1.98 6.25 9.76
C SER A 97 -1.63 6.55 8.30
N THR A 98 -0.60 7.40 8.02
CA THR A 98 -0.12 7.66 6.67
C THR A 98 0.41 6.39 5.97
N ALA A 99 1.15 5.54 6.69
CA ALA A 99 1.70 4.31 6.13
C ALA A 99 0.57 3.34 5.72
N TYR A 100 -0.43 3.15 6.59
CA TYR A 100 -1.56 2.25 6.29
C TYR A 100 -2.51 2.81 5.23
N ALA A 101 -2.77 4.13 5.21
CA ALA A 101 -3.56 4.74 4.14
C ALA A 101 -2.90 4.52 2.78
N ASN A 102 -1.58 4.78 2.67
CA ASN A 102 -0.85 4.54 1.43
C ASN A 102 -0.75 3.05 1.07
N LYS A 103 -0.78 2.14 2.04
CA LYS A 103 -0.81 0.70 1.75
C LYS A 103 -2.01 0.33 0.87
N SER A 104 -3.14 1.01 0.99
CA SER A 104 -4.33 0.75 0.16
C SER A 104 -4.07 0.93 -1.35
N ILE A 105 -3.01 1.63 -1.74
CA ILE A 105 -2.56 1.78 -3.14
C ILE A 105 -2.16 0.43 -3.75
N TYR A 106 -1.90 -0.62 -2.94
CA TYR A 106 -1.63 -1.95 -3.47
C TYR A 106 -2.78 -2.47 -4.35
N LEU A 107 -4.02 -2.03 -4.08
CA LEU A 107 -5.19 -2.39 -4.89
C LEU A 107 -5.04 -1.88 -6.33
N LEU A 108 -4.48 -0.67 -6.53
CA LEU A 108 -4.17 -0.16 -7.87
C LEU A 108 -3.17 -1.05 -8.58
N TRP A 109 -2.08 -1.40 -7.90
CA TRP A 109 -1.06 -2.29 -8.46
C TRP A 109 -1.61 -3.67 -8.77
N SER A 110 -2.47 -4.23 -7.91
CA SER A 110 -3.09 -5.53 -8.17
C SER A 110 -4.01 -5.52 -9.39
N GLN A 111 -4.73 -4.43 -9.65
CA GLN A 111 -5.53 -4.26 -10.86
C GLN A 111 -4.66 -4.09 -12.12
N ILE A 112 -3.55 -3.34 -12.01
CA ILE A 112 -2.58 -3.21 -13.11
C ILE A 112 -2.03 -4.59 -13.48
N TRP A 113 -1.65 -5.41 -12.50
CA TRP A 113 -1.19 -6.77 -12.74
C TRP A 113 -2.28 -7.66 -13.35
N ALA A 114 -3.55 -7.50 -12.92
CA ALA A 114 -4.68 -8.25 -13.48
C ALA A 114 -4.85 -7.98 -14.97
N VAL A 115 -4.72 -6.73 -15.39
CA VAL A 115 -4.81 -6.35 -16.81
C VAL A 115 -3.57 -6.80 -17.59
N ILE A 116 -2.36 -6.53 -17.09
CA ILE A 116 -1.11 -6.75 -17.85
C ILE A 116 -0.77 -8.24 -17.95
N ILE A 117 -0.89 -8.99 -16.85
CA ILE A 117 -0.46 -10.40 -16.80
C ILE A 117 -1.59 -11.33 -17.18
N PHE A 118 -2.80 -11.04 -16.71
CA PHE A 118 -3.95 -11.95 -16.88
C PHE A 118 -4.92 -11.50 -17.97
N HIS A 119 -4.67 -10.35 -18.62
CA HIS A 119 -5.52 -9.76 -19.68
C HIS A 119 -6.98 -9.62 -19.25
N GLU A 120 -7.22 -9.35 -17.96
CA GLU A 120 -8.57 -9.18 -17.44
C GLU A 120 -9.14 -7.81 -17.82
N GLN A 121 -10.43 -7.81 -18.13
CA GLN A 121 -11.15 -6.57 -18.36
C GLN A 121 -11.54 -5.93 -17.02
N LEU A 122 -11.23 -4.65 -16.86
CA LEU A 122 -11.67 -3.89 -15.70
C LEU A 122 -13.17 -3.62 -15.81
N SER A 123 -13.94 -4.11 -14.84
CA SER A 123 -15.34 -3.78 -14.76
C SER A 123 -15.54 -2.33 -14.26
N PRO A 124 -16.65 -1.66 -14.63
CA PRO A 124 -16.96 -0.32 -14.10
C PRO A 124 -16.98 -0.27 -12.55
N GLN A 125 -17.41 -1.36 -11.91
CA GLN A 125 -17.40 -1.47 -10.44
C GLN A 125 -15.97 -1.44 -9.87
N ASN A 126 -15.00 -2.09 -10.53
CA ASN A 126 -13.61 -2.06 -10.12
C ASN A 126 -13.04 -0.64 -10.21
N ILE A 127 -13.36 0.09 -11.28
CA ILE A 127 -12.92 1.48 -11.46
C ILE A 127 -13.52 2.36 -10.36
N LEU A 128 -14.82 2.22 -10.07
CA LEU A 128 -15.48 2.94 -8.99
C LEU A 128 -14.84 2.64 -7.62
N GLY A 129 -14.54 1.36 -7.33
CA GLY A 129 -13.84 0.95 -6.11
C GLY A 129 -12.47 1.60 -5.97
N ILE A 130 -11.69 1.66 -7.04
CA ILE A 130 -10.39 2.35 -7.09
C ILE A 130 -10.53 3.83 -6.74
N LEU A 131 -11.50 4.53 -7.34
CA LEU A 131 -11.74 5.95 -7.09
C LEU A 131 -12.10 6.21 -5.62
N ILE A 132 -12.93 5.37 -5.01
CA ILE A 132 -13.29 5.45 -3.59
C ILE A 132 -12.05 5.27 -2.71
N VAL A 133 -11.19 4.30 -3.01
CA VAL A 133 -9.93 4.06 -2.27
C VAL A 133 -9.00 5.25 -2.38
N LEU A 134 -8.81 5.81 -3.58
CA LEU A 134 -7.97 7.00 -3.79
C LEU A 134 -8.50 8.19 -3.00
N PHE A 135 -9.81 8.42 -3.01
CA PHE A 135 -10.45 9.47 -2.23
C PHE A 135 -10.24 9.27 -0.73
N GLY A 136 -10.36 8.04 -0.23
CA GLY A 136 -10.08 7.69 1.17
C GLY A 136 -8.64 7.99 1.57
N VAL A 137 -7.66 7.57 0.75
CA VAL A 137 -6.23 7.86 0.97
C VAL A 137 -5.96 9.36 0.99
N TRP A 138 -6.55 10.09 0.03
CA TRP A 138 -6.42 11.55 -0.05
C TRP A 138 -6.99 12.24 1.21
N THR A 139 -8.17 11.80 1.69
CA THR A 139 -8.81 12.33 2.88
C THR A 139 -7.91 12.15 4.11
N VAL A 140 -7.37 10.94 4.33
CA VAL A 140 -6.48 10.67 5.47
C VAL A 140 -5.23 11.56 5.41
N GLN A 141 -4.60 11.70 4.24
CA GLN A 141 -3.39 12.52 4.08
C GLN A 141 -3.64 14.02 4.29
N ARG A 142 -4.86 14.49 4.06
CA ARG A 142 -5.22 15.90 4.24
C ARG A 142 -5.39 16.30 5.71
N TYR A 143 -5.80 15.35 6.55
CA TYR A 143 -6.12 15.61 7.96
C TYR A 143 -5.01 15.21 8.94
N GLU A 144 -3.88 14.66 8.45
CA GLU A 144 -2.65 14.41 9.19
C GLU A 144 -1.57 15.48 8.90
#